data_8764a88f359fb3854fff9db1fa6d60cd
#
_entry.id   8764a88f359fb3854fff9db1fa6d60cd
#
_cell.length_a   1.000
_cell.length_b   1.000
_cell.length_c   1.000
_cell.angle_alpha   90.00
_cell.angle_beta   90.00
_cell.angle_gamma   90.00
#
_symmetry.space_group_name_H-M   'P 1'
#
loop_
_entity.id
_entity.type
_entity.pdbx_description
1 polymer ?
#
loop_
_entity_poly.entity_id
_entity_poly.type
_entity_poly.pdbx_seq_one_letter_code
_entity_poly.pdbx_strand_id
1 'polypeptide(L)'
;NQHSADYDNMRHVFRPSHADFTYETKYGIRDHRGGGRSSARETIARVVGGAFAKMVLKEKGIRITAFTQQVGWIAADKDYATYDFAEIERNPVRCPDAEKAAEMGKLIAEVKAEGDTIGGIIACVIQGCPVGLGEPVFDKLHAQLGAAMLSINAAKGFEYGKGFAGVTDRGSAQNDYFIPDGNGGITTATNHS
;
A
#
# COMPACT_ATOMS: atom_id res chain seq x y z
N ASN A 1 10.61 22.98 1.07
CA ASN A 1 10.41 24.03 2.08
C ASN A 1 8.93 24.13 2.41
N GLN A 2 8.60 24.21 3.70
CA GLN A 2 7.23 24.41 4.16
C GLN A 2 6.91 25.90 4.11
N HIS A 3 5.80 26.26 3.45
CA HIS A 3 5.27 27.62 3.44
C HIS A 3 4.09 27.69 4.42
N SER A 4 4.40 27.93 5.70
CA SER A 4 3.39 27.91 6.77
C SER A 4 2.31 28.99 6.60
N ALA A 5 2.64 30.12 5.96
CA ALA A 5 1.71 31.20 5.67
C ALA A 5 0.56 30.78 4.73
N ASP A 6 0.78 29.81 3.86
CA ASP A 6 -0.25 29.31 2.94
C ASP A 6 -1.44 28.66 3.67
N TYR A 7 -1.31 28.38 4.96
CA TYR A 7 -2.32 27.76 5.81
C TYR A 7 -3.02 28.73 6.78
N ASP A 8 -2.72 30.01 6.74
CA ASP A 8 -3.30 30.97 7.70
C ASP A 8 -4.83 31.08 7.57
N ASN A 9 -5.35 30.96 6.36
CA ASN A 9 -6.79 30.92 6.09
C ASN A 9 -7.47 29.64 6.66
N MET A 10 -6.71 28.60 6.96
CA MET A 10 -7.20 27.34 7.54
C MET A 10 -7.28 27.35 9.06
N ARG A 11 -6.88 28.46 9.70
CA ARG A 11 -6.79 28.54 11.17
C ARG A 11 -8.13 28.31 11.88
N HIS A 12 -9.22 28.75 11.28
CA HIS A 12 -10.57 28.71 11.86
C HIS A 12 -11.55 27.80 11.11
N VAL A 13 -11.05 27.03 10.12
CA VAL A 13 -11.86 26.10 9.35
C VAL A 13 -11.21 24.70 9.34
N PHE A 14 -12.03 23.68 9.20
CA PHE A 14 -11.55 22.30 9.08
C PHE A 14 -11.55 21.87 7.63
N ARG A 15 -10.47 21.25 7.21
CA ARG A 15 -10.36 20.70 5.87
C ARG A 15 -11.22 19.42 5.75
N PRO A 16 -12.06 19.31 4.74
CA PRO A 16 -12.79 18.05 4.47
C PRO A 16 -11.84 16.87 4.34
N SER A 17 -12.24 15.73 4.90
CA SER A 17 -11.46 14.46 4.87
C SER A 17 -10.06 14.53 5.50
N HIS A 18 -9.73 15.60 6.21
CA HIS A 18 -8.50 15.74 6.99
C HIS A 18 -8.75 15.52 8.48
N ALA A 19 -7.72 15.15 9.23
CA ALA A 19 -7.84 14.90 10.67
C ALA A 19 -7.93 16.17 11.55
N ASP A 20 -8.09 17.34 10.97
CA ASP A 20 -8.13 18.63 11.67
C ASP A 20 -9.17 18.64 12.79
N PHE A 21 -10.42 18.30 12.46
CA PHE A 21 -11.54 18.27 13.41
C PHE A 21 -11.31 17.26 14.53
N THR A 22 -10.90 16.05 14.18
CA THR A 22 -10.69 14.97 15.17
C THR A 22 -9.54 15.26 16.12
N TYR A 23 -8.45 15.87 15.62
CA TYR A 23 -7.33 16.28 16.47
C TYR A 23 -7.73 17.39 17.43
N GLU A 24 -8.42 18.43 16.95
CA GLU A 24 -8.87 19.51 17.81
C GLU A 24 -9.87 19.02 18.86
N THR A 25 -10.82 18.17 18.48
CA THR A 25 -11.79 17.59 19.41
C THR A 25 -11.11 16.71 20.46
N LYS A 26 -10.14 15.89 20.04
CA LYS A 26 -9.48 14.92 20.95
C LYS A 26 -8.46 15.57 21.87
N TYR A 27 -7.66 16.51 21.35
CA TYR A 27 -6.51 17.06 22.05
C TYR A 27 -6.68 18.54 22.48
N GLY A 28 -7.77 19.20 22.08
CA GLY A 28 -8.01 20.62 22.33
C GLY A 28 -7.13 21.57 21.50
N ILE A 29 -6.24 21.02 20.69
CA ILE A 29 -5.32 21.79 19.83
C ILE A 29 -5.06 21.02 18.52
N ARG A 30 -4.75 21.79 17.49
CA ARG A 30 -4.23 21.26 16.22
C ARG A 30 -3.17 22.18 15.64
N ASP A 31 -2.28 21.65 14.83
CA ASP A 31 -1.38 22.48 14.03
C ASP A 31 -2.01 22.79 12.67
N HIS A 32 -2.59 23.99 12.54
CA HIS A 32 -3.18 24.43 11.27
C HIS A 32 -2.12 24.69 10.18
N ARG A 33 -0.84 24.89 10.55
CA ARG A 33 0.26 25.25 9.67
C ARG A 33 0.89 24.05 8.96
N GLY A 34 0.09 23.09 8.53
CA GLY A 34 0.53 21.90 7.79
C GLY A 34 0.23 20.56 8.49
N GLY A 35 -0.56 20.59 9.57
CA GLY A 35 -1.14 19.40 10.19
C GLY A 35 -0.26 18.70 11.24
N GLY A 36 0.98 19.12 11.48
CA GLY A 36 1.84 18.49 12.49
C GLY A 36 1.88 16.96 12.35
N ARG A 37 1.51 16.24 13.42
CA ARG A 37 1.44 14.76 13.43
C ARG A 37 0.31 14.17 12.57
N SER A 38 -0.69 14.93 12.21
CA SER A 38 -1.73 14.51 11.26
C SER A 38 -1.30 14.64 9.79
N SER A 39 -0.14 15.24 9.54
CA SER A 39 0.41 15.39 8.19
C SER A 39 0.95 14.07 7.63
N ALA A 40 0.74 13.83 6.34
CA ALA A 40 1.36 12.71 5.61
C ALA A 40 2.91 12.70 5.68
N ARG A 41 3.55 13.79 6.06
CA ARG A 41 5.00 13.89 6.36
C ARG A 41 5.47 12.89 7.44
N GLU A 42 4.59 12.46 8.29
CA GLU A 42 4.81 11.39 9.26
C GLU A 42 5.38 10.11 8.60
N THR A 43 5.01 9.84 7.35
CA THR A 43 5.48 8.67 6.57
C THR A 43 6.98 8.68 6.29
N ILE A 44 7.67 9.80 6.40
CA ILE A 44 9.14 9.87 6.26
C ILE A 44 9.83 8.89 7.22
N ALA A 45 9.41 8.86 8.49
CA ALA A 45 9.99 7.94 9.47
C ALA A 45 9.74 6.47 9.10
N ARG A 46 8.58 6.16 8.52
CA ARG A 46 8.25 4.80 8.03
C ARG A 46 9.13 4.40 6.86
N VAL A 47 9.36 5.30 5.91
CA VAL A 47 10.23 5.05 4.75
C VAL A 47 11.67 4.78 5.21
N VAL A 48 12.19 5.59 6.13
CA VAL A 48 13.53 5.38 6.70
C VAL A 48 13.61 4.05 7.44
N GLY A 49 12.68 3.78 8.37
CA GLY A 49 12.62 2.50 9.09
C GLY A 49 12.47 1.31 8.15
N GLY A 50 11.63 1.44 7.12
CA GLY A 50 11.41 0.42 6.09
C GLY A 50 12.66 0.14 5.25
N ALA A 51 13.48 1.16 4.96
CA ALA A 51 14.73 0.97 4.24
C ALA A 51 15.70 0.09 5.05
N PHE A 52 15.89 0.37 6.34
CA PHE A 52 16.71 -0.46 7.22
C PHE A 52 16.13 -1.88 7.38
N ALA A 53 14.83 -2.00 7.57
CA ALA A 53 14.16 -3.30 7.67
C ALA A 53 14.37 -4.14 6.40
N LYS A 54 14.26 -3.54 5.20
CA LYS A 54 14.53 -4.23 3.93
C LYS A 54 15.96 -4.74 3.82
N MET A 55 16.94 -4.04 4.37
CA MET A 55 18.34 -4.51 4.41
C MET A 55 18.46 -5.77 5.25
N VAL A 56 17.86 -5.79 6.45
CA VAL A 56 17.87 -6.96 7.34
C VAL A 56 17.11 -8.14 6.73
N LEU A 57 15.95 -7.88 6.15
CA LEU A 57 15.12 -8.91 5.50
C LEU A 57 15.82 -9.53 4.29
N LYS A 58 16.57 -8.74 3.53
CA LYS A 58 17.38 -9.23 2.41
C LYS A 58 18.40 -10.28 2.84
N GLU A 59 19.06 -10.08 4.00
CA GLU A 59 19.99 -11.08 4.57
C GLU A 59 19.29 -12.40 4.96
N LYS A 60 17.97 -12.36 5.16
CA LYS A 60 17.12 -13.52 5.42
C LYS A 60 16.47 -14.10 4.15
N GLY A 61 16.83 -13.59 2.98
CA GLY A 61 16.25 -14.03 1.70
C GLY A 61 14.86 -13.47 1.43
N ILE A 62 14.34 -12.56 2.25
CA ILE A 62 13.01 -11.99 2.09
C ILE A 62 13.09 -10.72 1.25
N ARG A 63 12.26 -10.64 0.22
CA ARG A 63 12.14 -9.47 -0.66
C ARG A 63 10.72 -8.92 -0.60
N ILE A 64 10.61 -7.60 -0.43
CA ILE A 64 9.34 -6.88 -0.41
C ILE A 64 9.36 -5.87 -1.56
N THR A 65 8.39 -5.99 -2.46
CA THR A 65 8.22 -5.12 -3.61
C THR A 65 6.81 -4.55 -3.61
N ALA A 66 6.68 -3.23 -3.65
CA ALA A 66 5.40 -2.55 -3.76
C ALA A 66 5.34 -1.75 -5.07
N PHE A 67 4.16 -1.72 -5.68
CA PHE A 67 3.95 -1.02 -6.95
C PHE A 67 2.51 -0.51 -7.06
N THR A 68 2.30 0.45 -7.94
CA THR A 68 0.96 0.94 -8.27
C THR A 68 0.28 -0.07 -9.19
N GLN A 69 -0.75 -0.70 -8.68
CA GLN A 69 -1.56 -1.67 -9.45
C GLN A 69 -2.68 -0.98 -10.21
N GLN A 70 -3.30 0.06 -9.64
CA GLN A 70 -4.44 0.72 -10.25
C GLN A 70 -4.47 2.20 -9.92
N VAL A 71 -4.90 3.01 -10.88
CA VAL A 71 -5.28 4.43 -10.69
C VAL A 71 -6.65 4.64 -11.34
N GLY A 72 -7.62 5.08 -10.57
CA GLY A 72 -9.01 5.17 -11.02
C GLY A 72 -9.50 3.83 -11.56
N TRP A 73 -9.84 3.79 -12.84
CA TRP A 73 -10.30 2.58 -13.54
C TRP A 73 -9.23 1.89 -14.39
N ILE A 74 -8.02 2.43 -14.43
CA ILE A 74 -6.89 1.87 -15.18
C ILE A 74 -6.12 0.94 -14.26
N ALA A 75 -6.14 -0.36 -14.56
CA ALA A 75 -5.49 -1.40 -13.77
C ALA A 75 -4.41 -2.14 -14.56
N ALA A 76 -3.32 -2.48 -13.89
CA ALA A 76 -2.35 -3.47 -14.30
C ALA A 76 -2.73 -4.79 -13.60
N ASP A 77 -3.44 -5.66 -14.30
CA ASP A 77 -4.14 -6.83 -13.78
C ASP A 77 -3.48 -8.17 -14.11
N LYS A 78 -2.29 -8.11 -14.71
CA LYS A 78 -1.50 -9.32 -14.96
C LYS A 78 -1.04 -9.97 -13.67
N ASP A 79 -0.81 -11.27 -13.71
CA ASP A 79 -0.17 -11.96 -12.61
C ASP A 79 1.17 -11.30 -12.25
N TYR A 80 1.34 -10.95 -10.97
CA TYR A 80 2.53 -10.28 -10.47
C TYR A 80 3.83 -11.05 -10.78
N ALA A 81 3.76 -12.37 -10.94
CA ALA A 81 4.89 -13.21 -11.30
C ALA A 81 5.40 -12.96 -12.72
N THR A 82 4.58 -12.34 -13.58
CA THR A 82 4.93 -12.03 -14.97
C THR A 82 5.57 -10.66 -15.15
N TYR A 83 5.56 -9.80 -14.11
CA TYR A 83 6.12 -8.48 -14.20
C TYR A 83 7.64 -8.45 -14.03
N ASP A 84 8.30 -7.62 -14.84
CA ASP A 84 9.65 -7.14 -14.51
C ASP A 84 9.55 -6.00 -13.51
N PHE A 85 9.83 -6.27 -12.25
CA PHE A 85 9.80 -5.25 -11.20
C PHE A 85 10.86 -4.14 -11.36
N ALA A 86 11.81 -4.27 -12.27
CA ALA A 86 12.73 -3.18 -12.61
C ALA A 86 12.02 -2.01 -13.30
N GLU A 87 10.87 -2.26 -13.94
CA GLU A 87 10.05 -1.21 -14.56
C GLU A 87 9.45 -0.22 -13.57
N ILE A 88 9.24 -0.63 -12.31
CA ILE A 88 8.69 0.22 -11.25
C ILE A 88 9.49 1.51 -11.07
N GLU A 89 10.82 1.43 -11.16
CA GLU A 89 11.70 2.59 -10.98
C GLU A 89 11.89 3.43 -12.26
N ARG A 90 11.37 2.96 -13.41
CA ARG A 90 11.54 3.63 -14.71
C ARG A 90 10.43 4.63 -15.04
N ASN A 91 9.35 4.66 -14.26
CA ASN A 91 8.26 5.57 -14.48
C ASN A 91 7.78 6.25 -13.20
N PRO A 92 7.24 7.47 -13.28
CA PRO A 92 6.85 8.25 -12.11
C PRO A 92 5.63 7.67 -11.37
N VAL A 93 4.83 6.83 -12.03
CA VAL A 93 3.65 6.18 -11.42
C VAL A 93 4.06 4.95 -10.61
N ARG A 94 5.25 4.41 -10.85
CA ARG A 94 5.77 3.18 -10.21
C ARG A 94 4.92 1.96 -10.48
N CYS A 95 4.43 1.82 -11.72
CA CYS A 95 3.70 0.66 -12.20
C CYS A 95 4.67 -0.27 -12.97
N PRO A 96 4.61 -1.59 -12.79
CA PRO A 96 5.49 -2.53 -13.51
C PRO A 96 5.08 -2.79 -14.96
N ASP A 97 3.90 -2.30 -15.37
CA ASP A 97 3.42 -2.33 -16.75
C ASP A 97 3.61 -0.94 -17.38
N ALA A 98 4.54 -0.81 -18.31
CA ALA A 98 4.91 0.48 -18.90
C ALA A 98 3.76 1.15 -19.68
N GLU A 99 2.91 0.35 -20.36
CA GLU A 99 1.74 0.85 -21.08
C GLU A 99 0.71 1.40 -20.10
N LYS A 100 0.37 0.62 -19.07
CA LYS A 100 -0.55 1.06 -18.01
C LYS A 100 0.01 2.23 -17.22
N ALA A 101 1.31 2.30 -16.98
CA ALA A 101 1.96 3.45 -16.36
C ALA A 101 1.72 4.74 -17.15
N ALA A 102 1.82 4.69 -18.48
CA ALA A 102 1.57 5.85 -19.33
C ALA A 102 0.09 6.29 -19.28
N GLU A 103 -0.85 5.33 -19.36
CA GLU A 103 -2.29 5.60 -19.23
C GLU A 103 -2.63 6.23 -17.85
N MET A 104 -2.12 5.64 -16.77
CA MET A 104 -2.30 6.15 -15.40
C MET A 104 -1.74 7.56 -15.23
N GLY A 105 -0.54 7.81 -15.79
CA GLY A 105 0.09 9.12 -15.75
C GLY A 105 -0.74 10.19 -16.46
N LYS A 106 -1.34 9.85 -17.60
CA LYS A 106 -2.24 10.73 -18.35
C LYS A 106 -3.50 11.04 -17.53
N LEU A 107 -4.16 10.03 -16.97
CA LEU A 107 -5.34 10.21 -16.14
C LEU A 107 -5.05 11.11 -14.92
N ILE A 108 -3.92 10.90 -14.24
CA ILE A 108 -3.52 11.74 -13.11
C ILE A 108 -3.34 13.20 -13.54
N ALA A 109 -2.73 13.43 -14.71
CA ALA A 109 -2.52 14.78 -15.23
C ALA A 109 -3.84 15.47 -15.60
N GLU A 110 -4.79 14.76 -16.20
CA GLU A 110 -6.13 15.25 -16.52
C GLU A 110 -6.89 15.65 -15.27
N VAL A 111 -7.01 14.75 -14.30
CA VAL A 111 -7.72 15.01 -13.02
C VAL A 111 -7.08 16.18 -12.25
N LYS A 112 -5.74 16.24 -12.25
CA LYS A 112 -5.01 17.36 -11.64
C LYS A 112 -5.30 18.70 -12.33
N ALA A 113 -5.45 18.71 -13.65
CA ALA A 113 -5.77 19.94 -14.41
C ALA A 113 -7.18 20.45 -14.07
N GLU A 114 -8.10 19.55 -13.71
CA GLU A 114 -9.45 19.87 -13.21
C GLU A 114 -9.45 20.34 -11.75
N GLY A 115 -8.31 20.32 -11.05
CA GLY A 115 -8.20 20.69 -9.63
C GLY A 115 -8.68 19.60 -8.68
N ASP A 116 -8.77 18.36 -9.13
CA ASP A 116 -9.28 17.22 -8.36
C ASP A 116 -8.20 16.15 -8.12
N THR A 117 -8.60 15.07 -7.45
CA THR A 117 -7.76 13.92 -7.11
C THR A 117 -8.45 12.61 -7.46
N ILE A 118 -7.66 11.57 -7.72
CA ILE A 118 -8.18 10.24 -7.99
C ILE A 118 -7.47 9.22 -7.10
N GLY A 119 -8.20 8.20 -6.67
CA GLY A 119 -7.67 7.11 -5.85
C GLY A 119 -6.99 6.02 -6.67
N GLY A 120 -6.41 5.05 -5.95
CA GLY A 120 -5.76 3.91 -6.58
C GLY A 120 -5.52 2.75 -5.62
N ILE A 121 -4.90 1.71 -6.14
CA ILE A 121 -4.51 0.50 -5.42
C ILE A 121 -3.00 0.34 -5.52
N ILE A 122 -2.37 0.13 -4.38
CA ILE A 122 -0.97 -0.28 -4.28
C ILE A 122 -0.94 -1.76 -3.96
N ALA A 123 -0.29 -2.54 -4.79
CA ALA A 123 0.02 -3.93 -4.50
C ALA A 123 1.38 -4.07 -3.82
N CYS A 124 1.50 -5.07 -2.96
CA CYS A 124 2.76 -5.41 -2.31
C CYS A 124 2.97 -6.92 -2.38
N VAL A 125 4.10 -7.33 -2.93
CA VAL A 125 4.50 -8.74 -3.04
C VAL A 125 5.64 -9.02 -2.07
N ILE A 126 5.49 -10.04 -1.25
CA ILE A 126 6.50 -10.52 -0.32
C ILE A 126 6.96 -11.90 -0.79
N GLN A 127 8.24 -12.02 -1.12
CA GLN A 127 8.86 -13.27 -1.59
C GLN A 127 9.88 -13.78 -0.56
N GLY A 128 10.04 -15.10 -0.48
CA GLY A 128 10.99 -15.73 0.44
C GLY A 128 10.58 -15.67 1.91
N CYS A 129 9.31 -15.40 2.18
CA CYS A 129 8.77 -15.37 3.55
C CYS A 129 8.73 -16.81 4.11
N PRO A 130 9.37 -17.08 5.28
CA PRO A 130 9.32 -18.40 5.87
C PRO A 130 7.95 -18.71 6.46
N VAL A 131 7.61 -19.99 6.52
CA VAL A 131 6.42 -20.47 7.20
C VAL A 131 6.57 -20.28 8.72
N GLY A 132 5.45 -19.98 9.41
CA GLY A 132 5.40 -19.91 10.87
C GLY A 132 5.56 -18.51 11.46
N LEU A 133 5.44 -17.46 10.63
CA LEU A 133 5.37 -16.08 11.12
C LEU A 133 3.97 -15.74 11.64
N GLY A 134 3.94 -14.80 12.57
CA GLY A 134 2.72 -14.39 13.25
C GLY A 134 2.33 -15.32 14.40
N GLU A 135 1.36 -14.90 15.20
CA GLU A 135 0.87 -15.62 16.38
C GLU A 135 -0.66 -15.66 16.42
N PRO A 136 -1.29 -16.76 16.84
CA PRO A 136 -2.72 -16.76 17.12
C PRO A 136 -3.00 -15.97 18.41
N VAL A 137 -4.14 -15.36 18.60
CA VAL A 137 -5.28 -15.24 17.70
C VAL A 137 -5.24 -13.91 16.96
N PHE A 138 -4.73 -12.85 17.60
CA PHE A 138 -4.77 -11.46 17.13
C PHE A 138 -3.54 -11.04 16.33
N ASP A 139 -2.42 -11.73 16.49
CA ASP A 139 -1.13 -11.36 15.92
C ASP A 139 -0.77 -12.20 14.68
N LYS A 140 -1.77 -12.71 13.97
CA LYS A 140 -1.58 -13.38 12.66
C LYS A 140 -0.88 -12.43 11.69
N LEU A 141 -0.02 -12.96 10.83
CA LEU A 141 0.78 -12.15 9.91
C LEU A 141 -0.08 -11.16 9.09
N HIS A 142 -1.19 -11.63 8.51
CA HIS A 142 -2.09 -10.75 7.75
C HIS A 142 -2.79 -9.68 8.62
N ALA A 143 -3.05 -9.97 9.90
CA ALA A 143 -3.61 -8.99 10.82
C ALA A 143 -2.59 -7.89 11.15
N GLN A 144 -1.32 -8.25 11.38
CA GLN A 144 -0.22 -7.31 11.57
C GLN A 144 0.02 -6.46 10.32
N LEU A 145 0.02 -7.09 9.14
CA LEU A 145 0.15 -6.37 7.87
C LEU A 145 -1.03 -5.41 7.66
N GLY A 146 -2.27 -5.85 7.93
CA GLY A 146 -3.45 -5.01 7.83
C GLY A 146 -3.38 -3.80 8.76
N ALA A 147 -3.00 -3.99 10.02
CA ALA A 147 -2.80 -2.90 10.97
C ALA A 147 -1.72 -1.92 10.50
N ALA A 148 -0.60 -2.41 9.98
CA ALA A 148 0.48 -1.58 9.45
C ALA A 148 0.01 -0.77 8.22
N MET A 149 -0.63 -1.41 7.24
CA MET A 149 -1.10 -0.76 6.01
C MET A 149 -2.20 0.27 6.28
N LEU A 150 -3.19 -0.06 7.11
CA LEU A 150 -4.27 0.87 7.47
C LEU A 150 -3.79 2.03 8.36
N SER A 151 -2.61 1.93 8.96
CA SER A 151 -1.97 3.05 9.66
C SER A 151 -1.33 4.08 8.73
N ILE A 152 -1.20 3.79 7.43
CA ILE A 152 -0.72 4.74 6.44
C ILE A 152 -1.81 5.76 6.16
N ASN A 153 -1.43 7.06 6.11
CA ASN A 153 -2.38 8.12 5.84
C ASN A 153 -3.12 7.89 4.51
N ALA A 154 -4.42 8.13 4.53
CA ALA A 154 -5.35 7.95 3.40
C ALA A 154 -5.56 6.51 2.91
N ALA A 155 -4.96 5.49 3.52
CA ALA A 155 -5.35 4.11 3.26
C ALA A 155 -6.79 3.88 3.75
N LYS A 156 -7.64 3.30 2.89
CA LYS A 156 -9.08 3.08 3.14
C LYS A 156 -9.47 1.61 3.16
N GLY A 157 -8.61 0.74 2.66
CA GLY A 157 -8.84 -0.70 2.62
C GLY A 157 -7.54 -1.46 2.58
N PHE A 158 -7.62 -2.73 2.95
CA PHE A 158 -6.54 -3.70 2.89
C PHE A 158 -7.13 -5.05 2.52
N GLU A 159 -6.48 -5.73 1.60
CA GLU A 159 -6.79 -7.10 1.21
C GLU A 159 -5.49 -7.90 1.19
N TYR A 160 -5.61 -9.22 1.32
CA TYR A 160 -4.50 -10.15 1.12
C TYR A 160 -4.98 -11.36 0.34
N GLY A 161 -4.06 -12.08 -0.31
CA GLY A 161 -4.40 -13.19 -1.18
C GLY A 161 -5.32 -12.74 -2.31
N LYS A 162 -6.42 -13.44 -2.50
CA LYS A 162 -7.43 -13.09 -3.49
C LYS A 162 -8.41 -12.00 -3.03
N GLY A 163 -8.43 -11.71 -1.72
CA GLY A 163 -9.24 -10.65 -1.14
C GLY A 163 -10.72 -10.75 -1.51
N PHE A 164 -11.36 -9.62 -1.78
CA PHE A 164 -12.77 -9.56 -2.18
C PHE A 164 -13.06 -10.21 -3.54
N ALA A 165 -12.06 -10.33 -4.41
CA ALA A 165 -12.25 -11.01 -5.70
C ALA A 165 -12.59 -12.50 -5.53
N GLY A 166 -12.20 -13.11 -4.39
CA GLY A 166 -12.50 -14.49 -4.08
C GLY A 166 -13.96 -14.77 -3.70
N VAL A 167 -14.77 -13.74 -3.41
CA VAL A 167 -16.15 -13.92 -2.91
C VAL A 167 -17.06 -14.65 -3.90
N THR A 168 -16.75 -14.60 -5.18
CA THR A 168 -17.50 -15.29 -6.25
C THR A 168 -17.02 -16.71 -6.52
N ASP A 169 -15.93 -17.14 -5.92
CA ASP A 169 -15.37 -18.47 -6.13
C ASP A 169 -16.02 -19.51 -5.21
N ARG A 170 -16.01 -20.74 -5.67
CA ARG A 170 -16.31 -21.89 -4.80
C ARG A 170 -15.10 -22.14 -3.90
N GLY A 171 -15.31 -22.58 -2.66
CA GLY A 171 -14.24 -22.86 -1.71
C GLY A 171 -13.17 -23.81 -2.25
N SER A 172 -13.55 -24.82 -3.04
CA SER A 172 -12.59 -25.73 -3.69
C SER A 172 -11.65 -25.04 -4.69
N ALA A 173 -12.09 -23.94 -5.31
CA ALA A 173 -11.26 -23.14 -6.21
C ALA A 173 -10.34 -22.17 -5.48
N GLN A 174 -10.62 -21.91 -4.21
CA GLN A 174 -9.79 -21.02 -3.36
C GLN A 174 -8.74 -21.78 -2.56
N ASN A 175 -8.80 -23.10 -2.52
CA ASN A 175 -7.83 -23.90 -1.77
C ASN A 175 -6.41 -23.74 -2.35
N ASP A 176 -5.48 -23.32 -1.50
CA ASP A 176 -4.06 -23.30 -1.78
C ASP A 176 -3.49 -24.70 -1.54
N TYR A 177 -3.59 -25.59 -2.56
CA TYR A 177 -3.11 -26.97 -2.45
C TYR A 177 -1.60 -27.02 -2.21
N PHE A 178 -1.17 -27.90 -1.32
CA PHE A 178 0.23 -28.14 -1.07
C PHE A 178 0.88 -28.88 -2.23
N ILE A 179 2.06 -28.41 -2.65
CA ILE A 179 2.89 -29.04 -3.67
C ILE A 179 4.34 -29.09 -3.21
N PRO A 180 5.17 -30.00 -3.73
CA PRO A 180 6.61 -29.98 -3.50
C PRO A 180 7.23 -28.69 -4.01
N ASP A 181 8.19 -28.11 -3.25
CA ASP A 181 8.92 -26.91 -3.66
C ASP A 181 10.15 -27.18 -4.54
N GLY A 182 10.41 -28.47 -4.88
CA GLY A 182 11.58 -28.89 -5.64
C GLY A 182 12.88 -29.01 -4.84
N ASN A 183 12.91 -28.60 -3.58
CA ASN A 183 14.08 -28.64 -2.70
C ASN A 183 13.89 -29.55 -1.48
N GLY A 184 12.88 -30.43 -1.54
CA GLY A 184 12.53 -31.36 -0.47
C GLY A 184 11.58 -30.75 0.60
N GLY A 185 11.09 -29.57 0.38
CA GLY A 185 10.09 -28.89 1.19
C GLY A 185 8.70 -28.87 0.53
N ILE A 186 7.80 -28.10 1.12
CA ILE A 186 6.40 -27.95 0.69
C ILE A 186 6.12 -26.46 0.49
N THR A 187 5.43 -26.14 -0.59
CA THR A 187 4.86 -24.82 -0.88
C THR A 187 3.40 -24.94 -1.28
N THR A 188 2.74 -23.84 -1.58
CA THR A 188 1.37 -23.82 -2.11
C THR A 188 1.35 -23.60 -3.61
N ALA A 189 0.37 -24.19 -4.31
CA ALA A 189 0.19 -24.05 -5.75
C ALA A 189 -0.31 -22.64 -6.14
N THR A 190 -1.05 -22.02 -5.24
CA THR A 190 -1.65 -20.70 -5.39
C THR A 190 -1.43 -19.88 -4.12
N ASN A 191 -1.87 -18.63 -4.11
CA ASN A 191 -1.79 -17.72 -2.98
C ASN A 191 -3.11 -16.96 -2.86
N HIS A 192 -4.20 -17.70 -2.62
CA HIS A 192 -5.55 -17.13 -2.53
C HIS A 192 -5.93 -16.73 -1.11
N SER A 193 -5.36 -17.38 -0.09
CA SER A 193 -5.69 -17.17 1.33
C SER A 193 -4.50 -16.75 2.19
#